data_0e0bcc70bd1bde6b4deb1be8e7284033
#
_entry.id   0e0bcc70bd1bde6b4deb1be8e7284033
#
_cell.length_a   1.000
_cell.length_b   1.000
_cell.length_c   1.000
_cell.angle_alpha   90.00
_cell.angle_beta   90.00
_cell.angle_gamma   90.00
#
_symmetry.space_group_name_H-M   'P 1'
#
loop_
_entity.id
_entity.type
_entity.pdbx_description
1 polymer ?
#
loop_
_entity_poly.entity_id
_entity_poly.type
_entity_poly.pdbx_seq_one_letter_code
_entity_poly.pdbx_strand_id
1 'polypeptide(L)'
;LRVDAVASMLYLDYSREDGEWIPNVHGGNENLEAISLLKWMNEEVYRHFPHAMTIAEESTSFPKVSRPVFDGGLGFGFKWNMGWMHDSLHYISKDPAYRTYHHSEMTFSMVYAFDENFVLPISHDEVVHGKGSLIGKMPGDEWQQAANHRCYAAFMYGHPGKKLNFMGNEIGQSSEWNHDASVDWRLLDFDKHQGIQRLYRDLNHLYKALPALHQRDHEPAGFDWIDLHNHEQSVFSFVRHSLNGTQQVYVISNMTPTPRENFRLGVQQP
;
A
#
# COMPACT_ATOMS: atom_id res chain seq x y z
N LEU A 1 0.24 -11.20 13.11
CA LEU A 1 1.67 -11.55 13.08
C LEU A 1 2.26 -11.16 11.72
N ARG A 2 3.28 -10.28 11.69
CA ARG A 2 4.06 -9.99 10.47
C ARG A 2 5.36 -10.81 10.53
N VAL A 3 5.69 -11.45 9.41
CA VAL A 3 6.99 -12.08 9.21
C VAL A 3 7.84 -11.17 8.34
N ASP A 4 8.99 -10.79 8.89
CA ASP A 4 9.94 -9.86 8.30
C ASP A 4 10.81 -10.56 7.24
N ALA A 5 11.19 -9.83 6.19
CA ALA A 5 12.17 -10.23 5.19
C ALA A 5 11.96 -11.65 4.62
N VAL A 6 10.72 -12.02 4.32
CA VAL A 6 10.38 -13.36 3.81
C VAL A 6 11.13 -13.69 2.53
N ALA A 7 11.43 -12.71 1.67
CA ALA A 7 12.25 -12.91 0.47
C ALA A 7 13.62 -13.53 0.79
N SER A 8 14.27 -13.10 1.87
CA SER A 8 15.55 -13.64 2.31
C SER A 8 15.48 -15.09 2.85
N MET A 9 14.28 -15.52 3.24
CA MET A 9 14.02 -16.90 3.63
C MET A 9 13.76 -17.79 2.42
N LEU A 10 13.09 -17.27 1.39
CA LEU A 10 12.67 -18.03 0.23
C LEU A 10 13.80 -18.37 -0.74
N TYR A 11 14.83 -17.52 -0.80
CA TYR A 11 15.87 -17.62 -1.82
C TYR A 11 17.26 -17.77 -1.22
N LEU A 12 17.97 -18.83 -1.65
CA LEU A 12 19.33 -19.13 -1.24
C LEU A 12 20.36 -18.12 -1.74
N ASP A 13 20.07 -17.48 -2.85
CA ASP A 13 20.90 -16.47 -3.51
C ASP A 13 20.53 -15.02 -3.13
N TYR A 14 19.60 -14.82 -2.19
CA TYR A 14 19.18 -13.49 -1.79
C TYR A 14 20.35 -12.65 -1.27
N SER A 15 20.63 -11.51 -1.95
CA SER A 15 21.77 -10.62 -1.66
C SER A 15 23.15 -11.33 -1.64
N ARG A 16 23.35 -12.32 -2.52
CA ARG A 16 24.59 -13.04 -2.68
C ARG A 16 25.08 -12.99 -4.11
N GLU A 17 26.40 -12.99 -4.27
CA GLU A 17 27.04 -13.05 -5.59
C GLU A 17 27.17 -14.51 -6.07
N ASP A 18 27.48 -14.67 -7.34
CA ASP A 18 27.74 -15.98 -7.92
C ASP A 18 28.86 -16.72 -7.17
N GLY A 19 28.58 -17.95 -6.74
CA GLY A 19 29.51 -18.78 -5.96
C GLY A 19 29.43 -18.57 -4.43
N GLU A 20 28.61 -17.66 -3.93
CA GLU A 20 28.41 -17.44 -2.49
C GLU A 20 27.23 -18.23 -1.90
N TRP A 21 26.53 -18.99 -2.72
CA TRP A 21 25.39 -19.82 -2.31
C TRP A 21 25.45 -21.20 -2.96
N ILE A 22 24.75 -22.15 -2.36
CA ILE A 22 24.68 -23.54 -2.85
C ILE A 22 23.26 -23.82 -3.30
N PRO A 23 23.06 -24.28 -4.56
CA PRO A 23 21.74 -24.66 -5.05
C PRO A 23 21.08 -25.76 -4.19
N ASN A 24 19.75 -25.75 -4.19
CA ASN A 24 18.96 -26.81 -3.56
C ASN A 24 19.15 -28.17 -4.29
N VAL A 25 18.54 -29.23 -3.76
CA VAL A 25 18.64 -30.60 -4.30
C VAL A 25 18.15 -30.77 -5.74
N HIS A 26 17.40 -29.76 -6.27
CA HIS A 26 16.92 -29.73 -7.65
C HIS A 26 17.75 -28.78 -8.53
N GLY A 27 18.79 -28.16 -8.00
CA GLY A 27 19.63 -27.21 -8.72
C GLY A 27 19.07 -25.78 -8.80
N GLY A 28 17.97 -25.49 -8.10
CA GLY A 28 17.34 -24.17 -8.05
C GLY A 28 17.83 -23.33 -6.87
N ASN A 29 17.37 -22.07 -6.83
CA ASN A 29 17.70 -21.09 -5.78
C ASN A 29 16.67 -21.00 -4.66
N GLU A 30 15.58 -21.74 -4.70
CA GLU A 30 14.57 -21.75 -3.64
C GLU A 30 15.09 -22.49 -2.41
N ASN A 31 14.89 -21.93 -1.23
CA ASN A 31 15.16 -22.57 0.05
C ASN A 31 13.97 -23.45 0.45
N LEU A 32 14.03 -24.72 0.09
CA LEU A 32 12.93 -25.68 0.26
C LEU A 32 12.57 -25.90 1.74
N GLU A 33 13.56 -25.87 2.62
CA GLU A 33 13.38 -26.03 4.06
C GLU A 33 12.66 -24.84 4.67
N ALA A 34 13.04 -23.60 4.29
CA ALA A 34 12.36 -22.39 4.75
C ALA A 34 10.94 -22.28 4.19
N ILE A 35 10.72 -22.66 2.93
CA ILE A 35 9.38 -22.74 2.33
C ILE A 35 8.51 -23.72 3.12
N SER A 36 9.02 -24.89 3.47
CA SER A 36 8.32 -25.89 4.27
C SER A 36 8.00 -25.37 5.67
N LEU A 37 8.95 -24.67 6.30
CA LEU A 37 8.76 -24.04 7.61
C LEU A 37 7.63 -22.98 7.56
N LEU A 38 7.62 -22.10 6.54
CA LEU A 38 6.63 -21.05 6.40
C LEU A 38 5.24 -21.63 6.19
N LYS A 39 5.09 -22.66 5.37
CA LYS A 39 3.84 -23.39 5.16
C LYS A 39 3.34 -23.99 6.47
N TRP A 40 4.16 -24.75 7.14
CA TRP A 40 3.82 -25.37 8.42
C TRP A 40 3.46 -24.33 9.49
N MET A 41 4.24 -23.26 9.60
CA MET A 41 3.97 -22.16 10.54
C MET A 41 2.56 -21.58 10.32
N ASN A 42 2.20 -21.29 9.07
CA ASN A 42 0.89 -20.72 8.75
C ASN A 42 -0.25 -21.71 9.06
N GLU A 43 -0.10 -22.98 8.70
CA GLU A 43 -1.08 -24.02 9.03
C GLU A 43 -1.28 -24.14 10.56
N GLU A 44 -0.19 -24.16 11.34
CA GLU A 44 -0.26 -24.26 12.80
C GLU A 44 -0.89 -23.01 13.44
N VAL A 45 -0.51 -21.81 12.95
CA VAL A 45 -1.12 -20.56 13.45
C VAL A 45 -2.63 -20.57 13.24
N TYR A 46 -3.09 -20.88 12.05
CA TYR A 46 -4.54 -20.89 11.77
C TYR A 46 -5.27 -22.05 12.44
N ARG A 47 -4.62 -23.20 12.63
CA ARG A 47 -5.20 -24.32 13.37
C ARG A 47 -5.44 -23.99 14.84
N HIS A 48 -4.52 -23.30 15.49
CA HIS A 48 -4.59 -22.97 16.91
C HIS A 48 -5.26 -21.62 17.19
N PHE A 49 -5.12 -20.67 16.26
CA PHE A 49 -5.58 -19.30 16.41
C PHE A 49 -6.36 -18.84 15.16
N PRO A 50 -7.56 -19.39 14.91
CA PRO A 50 -8.30 -19.16 13.65
C PRO A 50 -8.68 -17.70 13.38
N HIS A 51 -8.59 -16.82 14.38
CA HIS A 51 -8.82 -15.38 14.25
C HIS A 51 -7.53 -14.57 14.06
N ALA A 52 -6.36 -15.21 14.14
CA ALA A 52 -5.10 -14.53 13.87
C ALA A 52 -4.93 -14.30 12.36
N MET A 53 -4.14 -13.29 12.03
CA MET A 53 -3.69 -13.04 10.66
C MET A 53 -2.16 -13.14 10.60
N THR A 54 -1.67 -13.86 9.59
CA THR A 54 -0.24 -13.84 9.24
C THR A 54 -0.04 -13.00 8.00
N ILE A 55 1.00 -12.18 8.00
CA ILE A 55 1.29 -11.20 6.95
C ILE A 55 2.76 -11.34 6.58
N ALA A 56 3.05 -11.53 5.30
CA ALA A 56 4.41 -11.59 4.79
C ALA A 56 4.89 -10.20 4.35
N GLU A 57 6.05 -9.79 4.83
CA GLU A 57 6.84 -8.80 4.11
C GLU A 57 7.70 -9.54 3.09
N GLU A 58 7.27 -9.48 1.85
CA GLU A 58 7.90 -10.19 0.74
C GLU A 58 7.87 -9.29 -0.50
N SER A 59 9.04 -8.98 -1.05
CA SER A 59 9.21 -7.97 -2.10
C SER A 59 9.43 -8.56 -3.50
N THR A 60 9.51 -9.90 -3.60
CA THR A 60 9.78 -10.56 -4.88
C THR A 60 8.51 -10.99 -5.59
N SER A 61 8.67 -11.58 -6.78
CA SER A 61 7.59 -12.19 -7.56
C SER A 61 7.30 -13.64 -7.15
N PHE A 62 7.73 -14.10 -5.96
CA PHE A 62 7.39 -15.45 -5.49
C PHE A 62 5.88 -15.64 -5.50
N PRO A 63 5.37 -16.68 -6.17
CA PRO A 63 3.94 -16.81 -6.40
C PRO A 63 3.19 -17.35 -5.18
N LYS A 64 1.91 -16.97 -5.05
CA LYS A 64 0.97 -17.56 -4.10
C LYS A 64 1.39 -17.42 -2.62
N VAL A 65 2.08 -16.33 -2.27
CA VAL A 65 2.47 -16.07 -0.87
C VAL A 65 1.25 -16.06 0.04
N SER A 66 0.17 -15.40 -0.38
CA SER A 66 -1.08 -15.28 0.38
C SER A 66 -2.19 -16.23 -0.13
N ARG A 67 -1.83 -17.35 -0.72
CA ARG A 67 -2.77 -18.42 -1.09
C ARG A 67 -2.61 -19.62 -0.14
N PRO A 68 -3.68 -20.41 0.03
CA PRO A 68 -3.66 -21.58 0.91
C PRO A 68 -2.58 -22.60 0.54
N VAL A 69 -2.05 -23.31 1.55
CA VAL A 69 -1.03 -24.34 1.34
C VAL A 69 -1.53 -25.47 0.44
N PHE A 70 -2.79 -25.87 0.57
CA PHE A 70 -3.38 -26.89 -0.29
C PHE A 70 -3.51 -26.48 -1.78
N ASP A 71 -3.47 -25.16 -2.07
CA ASP A 71 -3.43 -24.61 -3.44
C ASP A 71 -1.98 -24.33 -3.89
N GLY A 72 -0.99 -24.82 -3.17
CA GLY A 72 0.44 -24.63 -3.44
C GLY A 72 1.03 -23.32 -2.91
N GLY A 73 0.26 -22.53 -2.18
CA GLY A 73 0.71 -21.27 -1.59
C GLY A 73 1.51 -21.45 -0.30
N LEU A 74 2.01 -20.33 0.25
CA LEU A 74 2.72 -20.31 1.54
C LEU A 74 1.77 -20.25 2.75
N GLY A 75 0.47 -19.96 2.54
CA GLY A 75 -0.54 -19.94 3.58
C GLY A 75 -0.63 -18.64 4.37
N PHE A 76 0.08 -17.58 4.01
CA PHE A 76 -0.13 -16.28 4.63
C PHE A 76 -1.54 -15.74 4.33
N GLY A 77 -2.10 -14.97 5.27
CA GLY A 77 -3.37 -14.29 5.03
C GLY A 77 -3.20 -13.09 4.09
N PHE A 78 -2.06 -12.39 4.21
CA PHE A 78 -1.74 -11.19 3.43
C PHE A 78 -0.26 -11.12 3.08
N LYS A 79 0.03 -10.30 2.06
CA LYS A 79 1.38 -9.89 1.64
C LYS A 79 1.44 -8.36 1.57
N TRP A 80 2.54 -7.75 2.02
CA TRP A 80 2.77 -6.33 1.79
C TRP A 80 3.00 -6.06 0.29
N ASN A 81 2.35 -5.02 -0.23
CA ASN A 81 2.56 -4.55 -1.60
C ASN A 81 3.74 -3.57 -1.64
N MET A 82 4.95 -4.11 -1.65
CA MET A 82 6.17 -3.32 -1.66
C MET A 82 6.34 -2.52 -2.96
N GLY A 83 5.89 -3.07 -4.11
CA GLY A 83 5.90 -2.37 -5.39
C GLY A 83 5.03 -1.11 -5.35
N TRP A 84 3.78 -1.23 -4.89
CA TRP A 84 2.90 -0.07 -4.71
C TRP A 84 3.51 0.97 -3.77
N MET A 85 4.12 0.54 -2.67
CA MET A 85 4.74 1.44 -1.70
C MET A 85 5.88 2.24 -2.33
N HIS A 86 6.81 1.57 -3.02
CA HIS A 86 7.93 2.23 -3.68
C HIS A 86 7.46 3.21 -4.76
N ASP A 87 6.60 2.75 -5.66
CA ASP A 87 6.14 3.54 -6.80
C ASP A 87 5.33 4.75 -6.34
N SER A 88 4.40 4.57 -5.42
CA SER A 88 3.55 5.66 -4.93
C SER A 88 4.31 6.70 -4.12
N LEU A 89 5.29 6.30 -3.31
CA LEU A 89 6.15 7.23 -2.58
C LEU A 89 7.10 7.97 -3.53
N HIS A 90 7.64 7.30 -4.54
CA HIS A 90 8.46 7.92 -5.55
C HIS A 90 7.67 8.97 -6.33
N TYR A 91 6.46 8.62 -6.78
CA TYR A 91 5.56 9.55 -7.47
C TYR A 91 5.24 10.78 -6.63
N ILE A 92 4.79 10.59 -5.38
CA ILE A 92 4.34 11.72 -4.56
C ILE A 92 5.49 12.64 -4.14
N SER A 93 6.73 12.15 -4.12
CA SER A 93 7.92 12.95 -3.85
C SER A 93 8.32 13.87 -5.02
N LYS A 94 7.78 13.63 -6.23
CA LYS A 94 8.06 14.47 -7.39
C LYS A 94 7.37 15.82 -7.27
N ASP A 95 8.07 16.88 -7.72
CA ASP A 95 7.42 18.15 -7.94
C ASP A 95 6.22 17.95 -8.89
N PRO A 96 5.05 18.53 -8.58
CA PRO A 96 3.83 18.37 -9.41
C PRO A 96 4.03 18.67 -10.90
N ALA A 97 4.97 19.53 -11.26
CA ALA A 97 5.29 19.85 -12.65
C ALA A 97 5.84 18.65 -13.44
N TYR A 98 6.45 17.68 -12.76
CA TYR A 98 7.05 16.50 -13.39
C TYR A 98 6.20 15.24 -13.28
N ARG A 99 5.09 15.26 -12.54
CA ARG A 99 4.24 14.08 -12.28
C ARG A 99 3.63 13.48 -13.54
N THR A 100 3.48 14.27 -14.61
CA THR A 100 3.01 13.78 -15.90
C THR A 100 3.91 12.66 -16.47
N TYR A 101 5.21 12.70 -16.19
CA TYR A 101 6.17 11.69 -16.67
C TYR A 101 6.23 10.43 -15.78
N HIS A 102 5.57 10.47 -14.63
CA HIS A 102 5.60 9.43 -13.61
C HIS A 102 4.22 8.77 -13.39
N HIS A 103 3.24 9.10 -14.21
CA HIS A 103 1.84 8.67 -14.05
C HIS A 103 1.70 7.14 -13.91
N SER A 104 2.49 6.39 -14.67
CA SER A 104 2.49 4.93 -14.63
C SER A 104 2.88 4.35 -13.25
N GLU A 105 3.65 5.05 -12.44
CA GLU A 105 4.04 4.59 -11.10
C GLU A 105 2.81 4.43 -10.19
N MET A 106 1.79 5.26 -10.36
CA MET A 106 0.54 5.17 -9.60
C MET A 106 -0.46 4.15 -10.15
N THR A 107 -0.28 3.72 -11.40
CA THR A 107 -1.23 2.82 -12.07
C THR A 107 -0.70 1.39 -12.23
N PHE A 108 0.62 1.22 -12.22
CA PHE A 108 1.27 -0.06 -12.49
C PHE A 108 0.89 -1.16 -11.49
N SER A 109 0.71 -0.81 -10.22
CA SER A 109 0.31 -1.76 -9.18
C SER A 109 -1.00 -2.50 -9.49
N MET A 110 -1.88 -1.90 -10.31
CA MET A 110 -3.14 -2.54 -10.69
C MET A 110 -2.96 -3.72 -11.66
N VAL A 111 -1.80 -3.85 -12.30
CA VAL A 111 -1.48 -5.00 -13.16
C VAL A 111 -1.44 -6.30 -12.36
N TYR A 112 -1.01 -6.23 -11.10
CA TYR A 112 -0.85 -7.38 -10.21
C TYR A 112 -1.66 -7.29 -8.90
N ALA A 113 -2.49 -6.25 -8.75
CA ALA A 113 -3.21 -5.96 -7.50
C ALA A 113 -4.08 -7.11 -6.96
N PHE A 114 -4.42 -8.09 -7.79
CA PHE A 114 -5.29 -9.21 -7.46
C PHE A 114 -4.58 -10.58 -7.45
N ASP A 115 -3.27 -10.59 -7.67
CA ASP A 115 -2.48 -11.84 -7.63
C ASP A 115 -2.35 -12.34 -6.19
N GLU A 116 -2.31 -11.43 -5.22
CA GLU A 116 -2.18 -11.70 -3.80
C GLU A 116 -3.23 -10.92 -2.98
N ASN A 117 -3.40 -11.30 -1.72
CA ASN A 117 -4.16 -10.50 -0.76
C ASN A 117 -3.25 -9.40 -0.22
N PHE A 118 -3.26 -8.24 -0.87
CA PHE A 118 -2.32 -7.19 -0.54
C PHE A 118 -2.72 -6.32 0.64
N VAL A 119 -1.70 -5.92 1.42
CA VAL A 119 -1.73 -4.76 2.31
C VAL A 119 -0.89 -3.66 1.67
N LEU A 120 -1.39 -2.43 1.63
CA LEU A 120 -0.67 -1.25 1.18
C LEU A 120 0.14 -0.69 2.35
N PRO A 121 1.46 -0.93 2.43
CA PRO A 121 2.24 -0.57 3.58
C PRO A 121 2.77 0.86 3.47
N ILE A 122 2.46 1.70 4.44
CA ILE A 122 3.28 2.84 4.85
C ILE A 122 3.70 2.51 6.26
N SER A 123 4.79 1.76 6.37
CA SER A 123 5.27 1.15 7.61
C SER A 123 6.30 2.03 8.33
N HIS A 124 6.91 1.50 9.38
CA HIS A 124 8.03 2.14 10.05
C HIS A 124 9.23 2.31 9.12
N ASP A 125 9.47 1.36 8.20
CA ASP A 125 10.63 1.36 7.32
C ASP A 125 10.67 2.56 6.37
N GLU A 126 9.51 3.14 6.04
CA GLU A 126 9.44 4.33 5.19
C GLU A 126 9.71 5.63 5.94
N VAL A 127 9.75 5.61 7.28
CA VAL A 127 9.84 6.81 8.13
C VAL A 127 10.94 6.75 9.19
N VAL A 128 11.81 5.72 9.17
CA VAL A 128 12.96 5.58 10.07
C VAL A 128 14.11 6.52 9.69
N HIS A 129 15.15 6.55 10.54
CA HIS A 129 16.34 7.38 10.40
C HIS A 129 16.95 7.34 9.00
N GLY A 130 17.18 8.51 8.42
CA GLY A 130 17.75 8.68 7.08
C GLY A 130 16.73 8.59 5.94
N LYS A 131 15.46 8.26 6.21
CA LYS A 131 14.41 8.15 5.17
C LYS A 131 13.41 9.32 5.16
N GLY A 132 13.43 10.18 6.18
CA GLY A 132 12.49 11.30 6.33
C GLY A 132 11.10 10.85 6.77
N SER A 133 10.31 11.80 7.29
CA SER A 133 8.88 11.55 7.61
C SER A 133 8.03 11.44 6.34
N LEU A 134 6.83 10.85 6.45
CA LEU A 134 5.93 10.76 5.30
C LEU A 134 5.58 12.15 4.74
N ILE A 135 5.20 13.11 5.60
CA ILE A 135 4.90 14.46 5.16
C ILE A 135 6.15 15.20 4.62
N GLY A 136 7.33 14.90 5.18
CA GLY A 136 8.61 15.46 4.73
C GLY A 136 9.05 15.01 3.33
N LYS A 137 8.51 13.89 2.83
CA LYS A 137 8.73 13.44 1.44
C LYS A 137 7.95 14.28 0.42
N MET A 138 6.92 15.00 0.87
CA MET A 138 6.05 15.78 -0.01
C MET A 138 6.76 17.09 -0.42
N PRO A 139 6.75 17.46 -1.71
CA PRO A 139 7.39 18.69 -2.19
C PRO A 139 6.59 19.95 -1.80
N GLY A 140 7.29 21.08 -1.82
CA GLY A 140 6.70 22.40 -1.64
C GLY A 140 6.76 22.93 -0.21
N ASP A 141 6.00 24.00 0.05
CA ASP A 141 5.86 24.59 1.36
C ASP A 141 4.98 23.72 2.29
N GLU A 142 4.86 24.14 3.55
CA GLU A 142 4.10 23.38 4.55
C GLU A 142 2.63 23.14 4.18
N TRP A 143 1.98 24.09 3.49
CA TRP A 143 0.61 23.93 3.04
C TRP A 143 0.53 22.89 1.91
N GLN A 144 1.46 22.97 0.96
CA GLN A 144 1.58 22.05 -0.18
C GLN A 144 1.90 20.64 0.29
N GLN A 145 2.83 20.49 1.25
CA GLN A 145 3.13 19.20 1.87
C GLN A 145 1.88 18.58 2.51
N ALA A 146 1.13 19.35 3.30
CA ALA A 146 -0.09 18.88 3.91
C ALA A 146 -1.17 18.55 2.88
N ALA A 147 -1.29 19.32 1.81
CA ALA A 147 -2.22 19.05 0.71
C ALA A 147 -1.88 17.76 -0.03
N ASN A 148 -0.58 17.53 -0.35
CA ASN A 148 -0.11 16.29 -0.96
C ASN A 148 -0.35 15.10 -0.03
N HIS A 149 -0.05 15.22 1.26
CA HIS A 149 -0.27 14.16 2.25
C HIS A 149 -1.76 13.75 2.31
N ARG A 150 -2.67 14.75 2.33
CA ARG A 150 -4.12 14.48 2.32
C ARG A 150 -4.57 13.78 1.04
N CYS A 151 -4.07 14.22 -0.12
CA CYS A 151 -4.39 13.63 -1.41
C CYS A 151 -3.88 12.18 -1.49
N TYR A 152 -2.65 11.94 -1.04
CA TYR A 152 -2.04 10.61 -0.99
C TYR A 152 -2.81 9.66 -0.07
N ALA A 153 -3.17 10.10 1.14
CA ALA A 153 -3.97 9.31 2.06
C ALA A 153 -5.33 8.94 1.47
N ALA A 154 -6.04 9.90 0.86
CA ALA A 154 -7.32 9.64 0.22
C ALA A 154 -7.20 8.65 -0.96
N PHE A 155 -6.16 8.78 -1.78
CA PHE A 155 -5.86 7.82 -2.85
C PHE A 155 -5.60 6.42 -2.30
N MET A 156 -4.75 6.29 -1.27
CA MET A 156 -4.46 5.02 -0.61
C MET A 156 -5.74 4.36 -0.09
N TYR A 157 -6.64 5.11 0.55
CA TYR A 157 -7.90 4.57 1.05
C TYR A 157 -8.85 4.11 -0.06
N GLY A 158 -8.82 4.75 -1.20
CA GLY A 158 -9.60 4.34 -2.38
C GLY A 158 -9.02 3.13 -3.11
N HIS A 159 -7.69 2.98 -3.13
CA HIS A 159 -7.00 1.92 -3.87
C HIS A 159 -7.33 0.52 -3.30
N PRO A 160 -7.44 -0.55 -4.12
CA PRO A 160 -7.57 -1.92 -3.63
C PRO A 160 -6.43 -2.34 -2.69
N GLY A 161 -6.73 -3.19 -1.71
CA GLY A 161 -5.79 -3.67 -0.69
C GLY A 161 -6.08 -3.10 0.70
N LYS A 162 -5.67 -3.81 1.74
CA LYS A 162 -5.80 -3.37 3.13
C LYS A 162 -4.82 -2.24 3.43
N LYS A 163 -5.13 -1.41 4.41
CA LYS A 163 -4.37 -0.19 4.72
C LYS A 163 -3.47 -0.41 5.93
N LEU A 164 -2.18 -0.09 5.79
CA LEU A 164 -1.25 0.00 6.90
C LEU A 164 -0.65 1.40 6.93
N ASN A 165 -0.94 2.12 7.99
CA ASN A 165 -0.42 3.46 8.23
C ASN A 165 0.32 3.47 9.57
N PHE A 166 1.61 3.77 9.55
CA PHE A 166 2.42 3.74 10.76
C PHE A 166 2.15 4.97 11.64
N MET A 167 2.32 4.78 12.95
CA MET A 167 2.06 5.81 13.98
C MET A 167 2.77 7.14 13.67
N GLY A 168 2.07 8.26 13.87
CA GLY A 168 2.55 9.60 13.60
C GLY A 168 2.20 10.13 12.20
N ASN A 169 2.01 9.26 11.20
CA ASN A 169 1.58 9.69 9.87
C ASN A 169 0.19 10.33 9.90
N GLU A 170 -0.71 9.80 10.75
CA GLU A 170 -2.09 10.29 10.90
C GLU A 170 -2.20 11.69 11.50
N ILE A 171 -1.13 12.19 12.09
CA ILE A 171 -1.03 13.59 12.54
C ILE A 171 -0.04 14.41 11.72
N GLY A 172 0.54 13.81 10.66
CA GLY A 172 1.53 14.47 9.82
C GLY A 172 2.82 14.79 10.56
N GLN A 173 3.33 13.85 11.37
CA GLN A 173 4.58 14.02 12.10
C GLN A 173 5.70 14.42 11.12
N SER A 174 6.40 15.51 11.42
CA SER A 174 7.45 16.07 10.57
C SER A 174 8.83 15.50 10.83
N SER A 175 9.06 14.91 12.02
CA SER A 175 10.29 14.19 12.34
C SER A 175 10.18 12.72 11.91
N GLU A 176 11.34 12.12 11.66
CA GLU A 176 11.47 10.67 11.49
C GLU A 176 11.00 9.94 12.75
N TRP A 177 10.54 8.71 12.58
CA TRP A 177 10.22 7.87 13.72
C TRP A 177 11.49 7.50 14.48
N ASN A 178 11.41 7.64 15.79
CA ASN A 178 12.44 7.24 16.74
C ASN A 178 11.82 6.35 17.82
N HIS A 179 12.32 5.11 17.94
CA HIS A 179 11.82 4.14 18.92
C HIS A 179 12.04 4.56 20.39
N ASP A 180 13.01 5.47 20.65
CA ASP A 180 13.31 6.01 21.98
C ASP A 180 12.48 7.26 22.32
N ALA A 181 11.62 7.70 21.42
CA ALA A 181 10.80 8.90 21.60
C ALA A 181 9.32 8.62 21.41
N SER A 182 8.49 9.41 22.10
CA SER A 182 7.05 9.44 21.85
C SER A 182 6.73 10.10 20.52
N VAL A 183 5.57 9.75 19.93
CA VAL A 183 4.95 10.55 18.84
C VAL A 183 4.83 12.00 19.33
N ASP A 184 5.13 12.96 18.46
CA ASP A 184 5.08 14.38 18.83
C ASP A 184 3.63 14.90 18.86
N TRP A 185 2.92 14.57 19.92
CA TRP A 185 1.52 14.95 20.14
C TRP A 185 1.29 16.48 20.20
N ARG A 186 2.34 17.27 20.45
CA ARG A 186 2.27 18.76 20.43
C ARG A 186 1.92 19.31 19.06
N LEU A 187 2.15 18.52 17.99
CA LEU A 187 1.74 18.91 16.64
C LEU A 187 0.22 19.14 16.56
N LEU A 188 -0.56 18.49 17.40
CA LEU A 188 -2.02 18.70 17.46
C LEU A 188 -2.44 20.07 18.03
N ASP A 189 -1.51 20.88 18.53
CA ASP A 189 -1.79 22.26 18.89
C ASP A 189 -1.92 23.17 17.64
N PHE A 190 -1.55 22.66 16.46
CA PHE A 190 -1.57 23.39 15.18
C PHE A 190 -2.69 22.89 14.25
N ASP A 191 -3.44 23.81 13.66
CA ASP A 191 -4.60 23.53 12.79
C ASP A 191 -4.29 22.59 11.62
N LYS A 192 -3.09 22.71 11.04
CA LYS A 192 -2.62 21.84 9.95
C LYS A 192 -2.65 20.37 10.35
N HIS A 193 -2.09 20.05 11.49
CA HIS A 193 -1.97 18.69 12.00
C HIS A 193 -3.31 18.15 12.50
N GLN A 194 -4.12 18.98 13.14
CA GLN A 194 -5.51 18.65 13.47
C GLN A 194 -6.34 18.33 12.21
N GLY A 195 -6.10 19.09 11.12
CA GLY A 195 -6.75 18.85 9.84
C GLY A 195 -6.39 17.49 9.22
N ILE A 196 -5.12 17.10 9.30
CA ILE A 196 -4.65 15.77 8.86
C ILE A 196 -5.29 14.67 9.72
N GLN A 197 -5.30 14.82 11.05
CA GLN A 197 -5.93 13.84 11.96
C GLN A 197 -7.43 13.69 11.68
N ARG A 198 -8.15 14.81 11.48
CA ARG A 198 -9.58 14.76 11.11
C ARG A 198 -9.78 13.98 9.81
N LEU A 199 -8.94 14.22 8.79
CA LEU A 199 -9.02 13.48 7.53
C LEU A 199 -8.88 11.97 7.74
N TYR A 200 -7.85 11.51 8.47
CA TYR A 200 -7.67 10.07 8.72
C TYR A 200 -8.84 9.47 9.50
N ARG A 201 -9.36 10.19 10.49
CA ARG A 201 -10.58 9.78 11.20
C ARG A 201 -11.75 9.61 10.24
N ASP A 202 -11.96 10.58 9.35
CA ASP A 202 -13.09 10.58 8.41
C ASP A 202 -12.90 9.50 7.33
N LEU A 203 -11.69 9.31 6.81
CA LEU A 203 -11.35 8.21 5.91
C LEU A 203 -11.58 6.84 6.56
N ASN A 204 -11.21 6.66 7.83
CA ASN A 204 -11.47 5.43 8.58
C ASN A 204 -12.98 5.16 8.75
N HIS A 205 -13.78 6.19 8.99
CA HIS A 205 -15.24 6.06 9.06
C HIS A 205 -15.82 5.69 7.70
N LEU A 206 -15.41 6.37 6.63
CA LEU A 206 -15.85 6.06 5.27
C LEU A 206 -15.45 4.64 4.86
N TYR A 207 -14.20 4.24 5.13
CA TYR A 207 -13.72 2.90 4.81
C TYR A 207 -14.56 1.81 5.47
N LYS A 208 -14.94 2.00 6.75
CA LYS A 208 -15.81 1.06 7.47
C LYS A 208 -17.25 1.09 6.96
N ALA A 209 -17.77 2.28 6.63
CA ALA A 209 -19.17 2.47 6.25
C ALA A 209 -19.46 2.10 4.80
N LEU A 210 -18.46 2.09 3.93
CA LEU A 210 -18.61 1.88 2.50
C LEU A 210 -18.03 0.51 2.07
N PRO A 211 -18.84 -0.54 2.01
CA PRO A 211 -18.44 -1.89 1.61
C PRO A 211 -17.64 -1.95 0.31
N ALA A 212 -17.95 -1.08 -0.67
CA ALA A 212 -17.24 -0.99 -1.93
C ALA A 212 -15.73 -0.71 -1.77
N LEU A 213 -15.30 -0.10 -0.66
CA LEU A 213 -13.89 0.19 -0.41
C LEU A 213 -13.06 -0.99 0.10
N HIS A 214 -13.71 -2.10 0.56
CA HIS A 214 -12.98 -3.17 1.24
C HIS A 214 -13.45 -4.60 0.96
N GLN A 215 -14.69 -4.81 0.46
CA GLN A 215 -15.22 -6.16 0.29
C GLN A 215 -14.54 -6.95 -0.82
N ARG A 216 -14.09 -6.28 -1.88
CA ARG A 216 -13.51 -6.89 -3.08
C ARG A 216 -12.09 -6.39 -3.35
N ASP A 217 -11.29 -6.25 -2.31
CA ASP A 217 -9.89 -5.78 -2.42
C ASP A 217 -8.98 -6.76 -3.17
N HIS A 218 -9.38 -8.03 -3.27
CA HIS A 218 -8.61 -9.13 -3.84
C HIS A 218 -9.25 -9.70 -5.12
N GLU A 219 -10.23 -8.99 -5.69
CA GLU A 219 -10.97 -9.42 -6.87
C GLU A 219 -10.99 -8.34 -7.94
N PRO A 220 -10.68 -8.66 -9.22
CA PRO A 220 -10.75 -7.69 -10.32
C PRO A 220 -12.10 -6.98 -10.43
N ALA A 221 -13.19 -7.71 -10.16
CA ALA A 221 -14.54 -7.14 -10.22
C ALA A 221 -14.85 -6.09 -9.13
N GLY A 222 -13.91 -5.82 -8.23
CA GLY A 222 -14.00 -4.72 -7.24
C GLY A 222 -13.49 -3.37 -7.73
N PHE A 223 -12.96 -3.28 -8.97
CA PHE A 223 -12.29 -2.09 -9.45
C PHE A 223 -12.42 -1.92 -10.97
N ASP A 224 -12.68 -0.69 -11.41
CA ASP A 224 -12.55 -0.28 -12.81
C ASP A 224 -11.91 1.10 -12.89
N TRP A 225 -10.98 1.29 -13.84
CA TRP A 225 -10.53 2.62 -14.22
C TRP A 225 -11.67 3.38 -14.91
N ILE A 226 -11.83 4.66 -14.55
CA ILE A 226 -12.68 5.59 -15.31
C ILE A 226 -11.83 6.26 -16.38
N ASP A 227 -10.67 6.78 -15.97
CA ASP A 227 -9.66 7.29 -16.89
C ASP A 227 -8.25 6.92 -16.40
N LEU A 228 -7.62 5.99 -17.13
CA LEU A 228 -6.27 5.52 -16.86
C LEU A 228 -5.20 6.48 -17.42
N HIS A 229 -5.52 7.27 -18.44
CA HIS A 229 -4.53 7.93 -19.29
C HIS A 229 -4.42 9.44 -19.08
N ASN A 230 -5.04 10.00 -18.05
CA ASN A 230 -5.02 11.45 -17.80
C ASN A 230 -3.69 11.93 -17.17
N HIS A 231 -2.58 11.52 -17.79
CA HIS A 231 -1.23 11.87 -17.33
C HIS A 231 -0.92 13.36 -17.50
N GLU A 232 -1.43 14.00 -18.56
CA GLU A 232 -1.20 15.44 -18.81
C GLU A 232 -1.74 16.32 -17.67
N GLN A 233 -2.85 15.92 -17.07
CA GLN A 233 -3.44 16.63 -15.92
C GLN A 233 -3.04 16.05 -14.57
N SER A 234 -2.37 14.90 -14.54
CA SER A 234 -2.06 14.12 -13.33
C SER A 234 -3.31 13.90 -12.45
N VAL A 235 -4.42 13.55 -13.10
CA VAL A 235 -5.68 13.19 -12.44
C VAL A 235 -5.89 11.69 -12.56
N PHE A 236 -6.16 11.05 -11.44
CA PHE A 236 -6.50 9.62 -11.37
C PHE A 236 -7.99 9.49 -11.06
N SER A 237 -8.69 8.66 -11.82
CA SER A 237 -10.10 8.40 -11.55
C SER A 237 -10.44 6.94 -11.76
N PHE A 238 -11.07 6.35 -10.77
CA PHE A 238 -11.51 4.96 -10.77
C PHE A 238 -12.77 4.76 -9.93
N VAL A 239 -13.40 3.61 -10.07
CA VAL A 239 -14.57 3.22 -9.29
C VAL A 239 -14.29 1.94 -8.51
N ARG A 240 -14.81 1.86 -7.28
CA ARG A 240 -14.83 0.67 -6.44
C ARG A 240 -16.24 0.12 -6.36
N HIS A 241 -16.37 -1.19 -6.39
CA HIS A 241 -17.65 -1.89 -6.37
C HIS A 241 -17.81 -2.75 -5.12
N SER A 242 -18.99 -2.74 -4.53
CA SER A 242 -19.36 -3.68 -3.46
C SER A 242 -19.63 -5.10 -4.02
N LEU A 243 -19.62 -6.09 -3.14
CA LEU A 243 -19.80 -7.51 -3.51
C LEU A 243 -21.11 -7.76 -4.28
N ASN A 244 -22.18 -7.11 -3.85
CA ASN A 244 -23.51 -7.25 -4.47
C ASN A 244 -23.77 -6.24 -5.62
N GLY A 245 -22.80 -5.41 -5.97
CA GLY A 245 -22.92 -4.38 -7.01
C GLY A 245 -23.85 -3.21 -6.68
N THR A 246 -24.43 -3.15 -5.48
CA THR A 246 -25.40 -2.12 -5.10
C THR A 246 -24.77 -0.80 -4.68
N GLN A 247 -23.48 -0.79 -4.42
CA GLN A 247 -22.75 0.39 -4.02
C GLN A 247 -21.52 0.58 -4.89
N GLN A 248 -21.34 1.82 -5.34
CA GLN A 248 -20.15 2.26 -6.07
C GLN A 248 -19.54 3.46 -5.35
N VAL A 249 -18.21 3.50 -5.31
CA VAL A 249 -17.46 4.65 -4.80
C VAL A 249 -16.54 5.15 -5.90
N TYR A 250 -16.74 6.37 -6.32
CA TYR A 250 -15.92 7.05 -7.32
C TYR A 250 -14.79 7.79 -6.62
N VAL A 251 -13.55 7.45 -6.98
CA VAL A 251 -12.34 8.07 -6.44
C VAL A 251 -11.72 8.93 -7.52
N ILE A 252 -11.60 10.23 -7.24
CA ILE A 252 -10.99 11.20 -8.16
C ILE A 252 -9.90 11.94 -7.39
N SER A 253 -8.66 11.89 -7.88
CA SER A 253 -7.51 12.51 -7.24
C SER A 253 -6.80 13.44 -8.20
N ASN A 254 -6.84 14.75 -7.93
CA ASN A 254 -6.03 15.74 -8.62
C ASN A 254 -4.68 15.85 -7.90
N MET A 255 -3.64 15.29 -8.50
CA MET A 255 -2.28 15.25 -7.92
C MET A 255 -1.46 16.51 -8.27
N THR A 256 -2.12 17.60 -8.63
CA THR A 256 -1.49 18.89 -8.93
C THR A 256 -2.11 20.03 -8.14
N PRO A 257 -1.39 21.14 -7.92
CA PRO A 257 -1.98 22.34 -7.29
C PRO A 257 -2.91 23.14 -8.24
N THR A 258 -3.03 22.71 -9.49
CA THR A 258 -3.86 23.41 -10.49
C THR A 258 -5.33 23.08 -10.26
N PRO A 259 -6.21 24.04 -9.95
CA PRO A 259 -7.64 23.81 -9.86
C PRO A 259 -8.21 23.30 -11.20
N ARG A 260 -9.12 22.34 -11.12
CA ARG A 260 -9.80 21.75 -12.28
C ARG A 260 -11.29 22.11 -12.24
N GLU A 261 -11.59 23.38 -12.51
CA GLU A 261 -12.99 23.85 -12.51
C GLU A 261 -13.81 23.16 -13.61
N ASN A 262 -15.05 22.79 -13.27
CA ASN A 262 -15.97 22.09 -14.18
C ASN A 262 -15.39 20.79 -14.77
N PHE A 263 -14.51 20.09 -14.04
CA PHE A 263 -13.96 18.82 -14.46
C PHE A 263 -15.08 17.81 -14.73
N ARG A 264 -15.12 17.27 -15.94
CA ARG A 264 -16.16 16.32 -16.36
C ARG A 264 -15.62 14.90 -16.28
N LEU A 265 -16.35 14.04 -15.61
CA LEU A 265 -16.05 12.63 -15.48
C LEU A 265 -17.18 11.83 -16.14
N GLY A 266 -16.82 10.93 -17.07
CA GLY A 266 -17.76 9.96 -17.61
C GLY A 266 -17.95 8.84 -16.59
N VAL A 267 -19.18 8.63 -16.13
CA VAL A 267 -19.50 7.52 -15.24
C VAL A 267 -20.44 6.56 -15.96
N GLN A 268 -20.25 5.26 -15.72
CA GLN A 268 -21.21 4.27 -16.18
C GLN A 268 -22.52 4.47 -15.42
N GLN A 269 -23.65 4.39 -16.13
CA GLN A 269 -24.95 4.40 -15.46
C GLN A 269 -25.06 3.14 -14.59
N PRO A 270 -25.66 3.29 -13.38
CA PRO A 270 -25.87 2.15 -12.50
C PRO A 270 -26.83 1.11 -13.10
#